data_9c956191d585ee155d9f1349ba865869
#
_entry.id   9c956191d585ee155d9f1349ba865869
#
_cell.length_a   1.000
_cell.length_b   1.000
_cell.length_c   1.000
_cell.angle_alpha   90.00
_cell.angle_beta   90.00
_cell.angle_gamma   90.00
#
_symmetry.space_group_name_H-M   'P 1'
#
loop_
_entity.id
_entity.type
_entity.pdbx_description
1 polymer ?
#
loop_
_entity_poly.entity_id
_entity_poly.type
_entity_poly.pdbx_seq_one_letter_code
_entity_poly.pdbx_strand_id
1 'polypeptide(L)'
;MQVSGCIKSLHEAGITVRMATGDNIQTARAIAEKCGIINSKWDDLHLHLALDRKEFNEKVMDVNGEVVQQKLDGIWPQLRVLAGCSPTDKYTLVLSVGPRRSKEVVAFVGRETNDAVTMKVADVGIAMVIHSLAGFM
;
A
#
# COMPACT_ATOMS: atom_id res chain seq x y z
N MET A 1 -0.36 -5.05 18.52
CA MET A 1 -1.26 -6.14 18.94
C MET A 1 -2.63 -6.02 18.30
N GLN A 2 -3.31 -4.88 18.41
CA GLN A 2 -4.61 -4.67 17.74
C GLN A 2 -4.51 -4.70 16.21
N VAL A 3 -3.43 -4.18 15.63
CA VAL A 3 -3.22 -4.11 14.18
C VAL A 3 -3.12 -5.50 13.56
N SER A 4 -2.34 -6.41 14.12
CA SER A 4 -2.19 -7.77 13.58
C SER A 4 -3.50 -8.57 13.64
N GLY A 5 -4.31 -8.38 14.67
CA GLY A 5 -5.65 -8.97 14.77
C GLY A 5 -6.59 -8.44 13.68
N CYS A 6 -6.55 -7.14 13.43
CA CYS A 6 -7.33 -6.51 12.36
C CYS A 6 -6.91 -7.02 10.98
N ILE A 7 -5.61 -7.06 10.69
CA ILE A 7 -5.07 -7.60 9.43
C ILE A 7 -5.52 -9.05 9.22
N LYS A 8 -5.44 -9.88 10.26
CA LYS A 8 -5.90 -11.26 10.19
C LYS A 8 -7.39 -11.35 9.83
N SER A 9 -8.23 -10.56 10.50
CA SER A 9 -9.68 -10.54 10.22
C SER A 9 -9.98 -10.09 8.78
N LEU A 10 -9.23 -9.12 8.26
CA LEU A 10 -9.36 -8.68 6.88
C LEU A 10 -8.98 -9.79 5.89
N HIS A 11 -7.90 -10.51 6.15
CA HIS A 11 -7.49 -11.65 5.32
C HIS A 11 -8.54 -12.78 5.36
N GLU A 12 -9.10 -13.08 6.53
CA GLU A 12 -10.17 -14.08 6.69
C GLU A 12 -11.44 -13.67 5.91
N ALA A 13 -11.68 -12.37 5.76
CA ALA A 13 -12.76 -11.83 4.94
C ALA A 13 -12.44 -11.79 3.42
N GLY A 14 -11.29 -12.31 3.00
CA GLY A 14 -10.86 -12.30 1.61
C GLY A 14 -10.29 -10.95 1.12
N ILE A 15 -9.98 -10.03 2.03
CA ILE A 15 -9.44 -8.71 1.70
C ILE A 15 -7.91 -8.77 1.68
N THR A 16 -7.30 -8.38 0.57
CA THR A 16 -5.85 -8.24 0.46
C THR A 16 -5.42 -6.91 1.07
N VAL A 17 -4.61 -6.98 2.10
CA VAL A 17 -4.03 -5.79 2.73
C VAL A 17 -2.66 -5.49 2.14
N ARG A 18 -2.45 -4.24 1.77
CA ARG A 18 -1.18 -3.73 1.23
C ARG A 18 -0.73 -2.53 2.04
N MET A 19 0.56 -2.33 2.12
CA MET A 19 1.17 -1.19 2.81
C MET A 19 1.95 -0.33 1.80
N ALA A 20 1.64 0.97 1.75
CA ALA A 20 2.42 1.97 1.05
C ALA A 20 2.94 2.98 2.08
N THR A 21 4.25 3.09 2.22
CA THR A 21 4.88 3.90 3.26
C THR A 21 6.05 4.73 2.73
N GLY A 22 6.31 5.87 3.35
CA GLY A 22 7.51 6.65 3.12
C GLY A 22 8.79 6.08 3.75
N ASP A 23 8.67 5.07 4.62
CA ASP A 23 9.80 4.41 5.26
C ASP A 23 10.68 3.66 4.25
N ASN A 24 11.94 3.41 4.61
CA ASN A 24 12.81 2.55 3.80
C ASN A 24 12.32 1.10 3.79
N ILE A 25 12.82 0.32 2.82
CA ILE A 25 12.36 -1.05 2.59
C ILE A 25 12.60 -1.99 3.78
N GLN A 26 13.71 -1.85 4.50
CA GLN A 26 14.01 -2.71 5.65
C GLN A 26 13.00 -2.47 6.79
N THR A 27 12.73 -1.22 7.10
CA THR A 27 11.75 -0.83 8.11
C THR A 27 10.34 -1.26 7.70
N ALA A 28 9.99 -1.03 6.44
CA ALA A 28 8.68 -1.40 5.88
C ALA A 28 8.45 -2.92 5.96
N ARG A 29 9.44 -3.73 5.57
CA ARG A 29 9.37 -5.20 5.69
C ARG A 29 9.17 -5.64 7.14
N ALA A 30 9.97 -5.14 8.06
CA ALA A 30 9.88 -5.52 9.48
C ALA A 30 8.49 -5.20 10.06
N ILE A 31 7.92 -4.04 9.72
CA ILE A 31 6.56 -3.66 10.15
C ILE A 31 5.52 -4.59 9.51
N ALA A 32 5.62 -4.83 8.21
CA ALA A 32 4.67 -5.66 7.48
C ALA A 32 4.66 -7.12 7.97
N GLU A 33 5.82 -7.68 8.30
CA GLU A 33 5.95 -9.01 8.94
C GLU A 33 5.30 -9.02 10.32
N LYS A 34 5.62 -8.04 11.16
CA LYS A 34 5.08 -7.91 12.50
C LYS A 34 3.55 -7.76 12.51
N CYS A 35 3.00 -7.08 11.52
CA CYS A 35 1.55 -6.89 11.37
C CYS A 35 0.84 -8.07 10.70
N GLY A 36 1.57 -8.98 10.05
CA GLY A 36 1.01 -10.10 9.32
C GLY A 36 0.55 -9.78 7.90
N ILE A 37 1.01 -8.65 7.32
CA ILE A 37 0.76 -8.30 5.90
C ILE A 37 1.57 -9.21 4.98
N ILE A 38 2.82 -9.51 5.36
CA ILE A 38 3.68 -10.48 4.69
C ILE A 38 4.14 -11.55 5.66
N ASN A 39 4.52 -12.71 5.11
CA ASN A 39 5.10 -13.81 5.89
C ASN A 39 6.47 -14.14 5.29
N SER A 40 7.51 -14.14 6.10
CA SER A 40 8.88 -14.44 5.68
C SER A 40 9.04 -15.76 4.94
N LYS A 41 8.19 -16.75 5.23
CA LYS A 41 8.17 -18.04 4.52
C LYS A 41 7.66 -17.94 3.07
N TRP A 42 6.99 -16.84 2.70
CA TRP A 42 6.46 -16.61 1.35
C TRP A 42 7.38 -15.75 0.51
N ASP A 43 8.32 -15.05 1.14
CA ASP A 43 9.32 -14.20 0.45
C ASP A 43 10.18 -15.01 -0.54
N ASP A 44 10.49 -16.25 -0.21
CA ASP A 44 11.30 -17.14 -1.07
C ASP A 44 10.55 -17.59 -2.34
N LEU A 45 9.23 -17.45 -2.38
CA LEU A 45 8.38 -17.93 -3.47
C LEU A 45 7.82 -16.80 -4.36
N HIS A 46 7.85 -15.54 -3.91
CA HIS A 46 7.20 -14.42 -4.60
C HIS A 46 8.11 -13.19 -4.67
N LEU A 47 8.79 -13.03 -5.79
CA LEU A 47 9.78 -11.98 -6.07
C LEU A 47 9.30 -10.53 -5.93
N HIS A 48 7.99 -10.31 -5.77
CA HIS A 48 7.39 -8.97 -5.81
C HIS A 48 6.59 -8.60 -4.56
N LEU A 49 6.73 -9.33 -3.46
CA LEU A 49 5.95 -9.07 -2.24
C LEU A 49 6.25 -7.72 -1.60
N ALA A 50 7.50 -7.29 -1.62
CA ALA A 50 7.92 -6.01 -1.07
C ALA A 50 8.94 -5.36 -2.00
N LEU A 51 8.61 -4.18 -2.50
CA LEU A 51 9.45 -3.39 -3.41
C LEU A 51 9.71 -2.01 -2.82
N ASP A 52 10.87 -1.47 -3.08
CA ASP A 52 11.09 -0.04 -2.92
C ASP A 52 10.58 0.73 -4.15
N ARG A 53 10.48 2.06 -4.01
CA ARG A 53 10.01 2.94 -5.08
C ARG A 53 10.80 2.78 -6.38
N LYS A 54 12.13 2.63 -6.29
CA LYS A 54 12.99 2.54 -7.47
C LYS A 54 12.72 1.24 -8.22
N GLU A 55 12.73 0.12 -7.52
CA GLU A 55 12.41 -1.21 -8.09
C GLU A 55 11.00 -1.26 -8.69
N PHE A 56 10.03 -0.67 -7.99
CA PHE A 56 8.66 -0.58 -8.49
C PHE A 56 8.60 0.20 -9.80
N ASN A 57 9.20 1.39 -9.85
CA ASN A 57 9.19 2.23 -11.04
C ASN A 57 9.89 1.57 -12.23
N GLU A 58 11.02 0.92 -12.02
CA GLU A 58 11.73 0.16 -13.05
C GLU A 58 10.86 -0.96 -13.65
N LYS A 59 10.01 -1.57 -12.83
CA LYS A 59 9.14 -2.67 -13.27
C LYS A 59 7.86 -2.22 -13.96
N VAL A 60 7.28 -1.09 -13.57
CA VAL A 60 5.92 -0.71 -13.99
C VAL A 60 5.85 0.52 -14.86
N MET A 61 6.87 1.37 -14.86
CA MET A 61 6.86 2.62 -15.63
C MET A 61 7.50 2.45 -17.01
N ASP A 62 7.12 3.35 -17.90
CA ASP A 62 7.78 3.56 -19.20
C ASP A 62 8.89 4.61 -19.12
N VAL A 63 9.49 4.91 -20.26
CA VAL A 63 10.56 5.91 -20.39
C VAL A 63 10.10 7.34 -20.07
N ASN A 64 8.80 7.60 -20.10
CA ASN A 64 8.19 8.90 -19.79
C ASN A 64 7.80 9.02 -18.31
N GLY A 65 8.00 7.95 -17.53
CA GLY A 65 7.59 7.91 -16.13
C GLY A 65 6.09 7.67 -15.92
N GLU A 66 5.41 7.12 -16.93
CA GLU A 66 4.00 6.75 -16.83
C GLU A 66 3.84 5.26 -16.52
N VAL A 67 2.82 4.94 -15.72
CA VAL A 67 2.52 3.55 -15.36
C VAL A 67 1.98 2.80 -16.58
N VAL A 68 2.67 1.72 -16.94
CA VAL A 68 2.20 0.78 -17.95
C VAL A 68 1.28 -0.24 -17.29
N GLN A 69 -0.02 -0.16 -17.56
CA GLN A 69 -1.03 -0.95 -16.88
C GLN A 69 -0.75 -2.45 -16.93
N GLN A 70 -0.38 -2.97 -18.09
CA GLN A 70 -0.06 -4.41 -18.25
C GLN A 70 1.09 -4.87 -17.37
N LYS A 71 2.10 -4.03 -17.16
CA LYS A 71 3.23 -4.34 -16.26
C LYS A 71 2.78 -4.32 -14.79
N LEU A 72 1.96 -3.34 -14.41
CA LEU A 72 1.39 -3.25 -13.08
C LEU A 72 0.50 -4.46 -12.78
N ASP A 73 -0.37 -4.83 -13.70
CA ASP A 73 -1.26 -5.99 -13.55
C ASP A 73 -0.49 -7.30 -13.35
N GLY A 74 0.72 -7.40 -13.90
CA GLY A 74 1.59 -8.56 -13.73
C GLY A 74 2.18 -8.70 -12.33
N ILE A 75 2.40 -7.60 -11.60
CA ILE A 75 3.00 -7.63 -10.25
C ILE A 75 1.98 -7.36 -9.13
N TRP A 76 0.89 -6.68 -9.44
CA TRP A 76 -0.11 -6.25 -8.47
C TRP A 76 -0.68 -7.37 -7.59
N PRO A 77 -1.02 -8.56 -8.12
CA PRO A 77 -1.56 -9.63 -7.29
C PRO A 77 -0.63 -10.06 -6.15
N GLN A 78 0.67 -9.93 -6.32
CA GLN A 78 1.70 -10.36 -5.36
C GLN A 78 2.26 -9.20 -4.54
N LEU A 79 2.11 -7.95 -4.98
CA LEU A 79 2.62 -6.78 -4.27
C LEU A 79 1.89 -6.61 -2.93
N ARG A 80 2.65 -6.53 -1.85
CA ARG A 80 2.14 -6.31 -0.48
C ARG A 80 2.70 -5.07 0.17
N VAL A 81 3.92 -4.70 -0.16
CA VAL A 81 4.61 -3.57 0.44
C VAL A 81 5.25 -2.73 -0.65
N LEU A 82 4.96 -1.43 -0.64
CA LEU A 82 5.66 -0.43 -1.43
C LEU A 82 6.29 0.60 -0.48
N ALA A 83 7.61 0.60 -0.43
CA ALA A 83 8.40 1.44 0.46
C ALA A 83 8.97 2.67 -0.25
N GLY A 84 9.33 3.70 0.52
CA GLY A 84 9.91 4.92 -0.02
C GLY A 84 8.96 5.77 -0.84
N CYS A 85 7.64 5.60 -0.64
CA CYS A 85 6.61 6.31 -1.39
C CYS A 85 6.53 7.78 -1.00
N SER A 86 6.42 8.65 -1.99
CA SER A 86 5.89 9.99 -1.81
C SER A 86 4.35 9.97 -1.78
N PRO A 87 3.69 11.06 -1.35
CA PRO A 87 2.23 11.19 -1.46
C PRO A 87 1.74 11.04 -2.90
N THR A 88 2.48 11.54 -3.88
CA THR A 88 2.17 11.40 -5.30
C THR A 88 2.23 9.94 -5.75
N ASP A 89 3.19 9.16 -5.26
CA ASP A 89 3.29 7.74 -5.59
C ASP A 89 2.09 6.95 -5.05
N LYS A 90 1.64 7.25 -3.84
CA LYS A 90 0.42 6.64 -3.25
C LYS A 90 -0.81 6.96 -4.09
N TYR A 91 -0.96 8.22 -4.49
CA TYR A 91 -2.06 8.68 -5.35
C TYR A 91 -2.06 7.94 -6.69
N THR A 92 -0.90 7.90 -7.36
CA THR A 92 -0.74 7.23 -8.65
C THR A 92 -1.06 5.74 -8.54
N LEU A 93 -0.60 5.09 -7.48
CA LEU A 93 -0.88 3.67 -7.23
C LEU A 93 -2.39 3.41 -7.11
N VAL A 94 -3.08 4.14 -6.23
CA VAL A 94 -4.52 3.97 -6.02
C VAL A 94 -5.31 4.27 -7.29
N LEU A 95 -4.92 5.30 -8.03
CA LEU A 95 -5.56 5.63 -9.31
C LEU A 95 -5.39 4.54 -10.36
N SER A 96 -4.22 3.88 -10.38
CA SER A 96 -3.88 2.85 -11.36
C SER A 96 -4.54 1.49 -11.08
N VAL A 97 -4.88 1.21 -9.81
CA VAL A 97 -5.54 -0.04 -9.40
C VAL A 97 -7.02 0.14 -9.05
N GLY A 98 -7.49 1.37 -8.99
CA GLY A 98 -8.85 1.70 -8.64
C GLY A 98 -9.88 1.40 -9.74
N PRO A 99 -11.16 1.71 -9.48
CA PRO A 99 -12.31 1.23 -10.27
C PRO A 99 -12.33 1.69 -11.73
N ARG A 100 -11.55 2.69 -12.08
CA ARG A 100 -11.46 3.18 -13.47
C ARG A 100 -10.61 2.28 -14.37
N ARG A 101 -9.74 1.44 -13.80
CA ARG A 101 -8.76 0.64 -14.56
C ARG A 101 -8.75 -0.84 -14.20
N SER A 102 -9.14 -1.20 -12.98
CA SER A 102 -9.32 -2.59 -12.56
C SER A 102 -10.75 -2.78 -12.05
N LYS A 103 -11.19 -4.02 -11.93
CA LYS A 103 -12.50 -4.35 -11.34
C LYS A 103 -12.44 -4.46 -9.80
N GLU A 104 -11.32 -4.06 -9.20
CA GLU A 104 -11.13 -4.17 -7.76
C GLU A 104 -11.72 -2.97 -7.02
N VAL A 105 -12.27 -3.21 -5.85
CA VAL A 105 -12.69 -2.18 -4.91
C VAL A 105 -11.53 -1.88 -3.99
N VAL A 106 -11.11 -0.62 -3.95
CA VAL A 106 -9.95 -0.16 -3.18
C VAL A 106 -10.38 0.72 -2.02
N ALA A 107 -10.03 0.30 -0.81
CA ALA A 107 -10.07 1.14 0.38
C ALA A 107 -8.66 1.69 0.67
N PHE A 108 -8.56 2.98 0.91
CA PHE A 108 -7.31 3.64 1.30
C PHE A 108 -7.45 4.22 2.71
N VAL A 109 -6.53 3.80 3.58
CA VAL A 109 -6.44 4.30 4.96
C VAL A 109 -5.25 5.25 5.05
N GLY A 110 -5.51 6.51 5.32
CA GLY A 110 -4.49 7.55 5.43
C GLY A 110 -4.48 8.21 6.80
N ARG A 111 -3.32 8.72 7.21
CA ARG A 111 -3.14 9.41 8.48
C ARG A 111 -2.75 10.87 8.33
N GLU A 112 -2.10 11.20 7.22
CA GLU A 112 -1.55 12.52 6.98
C GLU A 112 -2.48 13.40 6.14
N THR A 113 -2.37 14.71 6.29
CA THR A 113 -3.18 15.67 5.52
C THR A 113 -2.98 15.51 4.00
N ASN A 114 -1.75 15.15 3.58
CA ASN A 114 -1.42 14.91 2.17
C ASN A 114 -2.01 13.61 1.59
N ASP A 115 -2.49 12.70 2.44
CA ASP A 115 -3.20 11.49 2.01
C ASP A 115 -4.65 11.78 1.56
N ALA A 116 -5.19 12.97 1.86
CA ALA A 116 -6.58 13.33 1.56
C ALA A 116 -6.93 13.22 0.07
N VAL A 117 -6.00 13.58 -0.82
CA VAL A 117 -6.21 13.49 -2.28
C VAL A 117 -6.31 12.02 -2.72
N THR A 118 -5.48 11.15 -2.16
CA THR A 118 -5.52 9.71 -2.43
C THR A 118 -6.81 9.07 -1.90
N MET A 119 -7.27 9.48 -0.71
CA MET A 119 -8.55 9.02 -0.17
C MET A 119 -9.73 9.33 -1.08
N LYS A 120 -9.70 10.48 -1.78
CA LYS A 120 -10.78 10.88 -2.71
C LYS A 120 -10.87 10.04 -3.98
N VAL A 121 -9.77 9.45 -4.42
CA VAL A 121 -9.75 8.62 -5.64
C VAL A 121 -9.93 7.14 -5.36
N ALA A 122 -9.81 6.71 -4.12
CA ALA A 122 -10.18 5.37 -3.68
C ALA A 122 -11.70 5.21 -3.65
N ASP A 123 -12.19 3.98 -3.71
CA ASP A 123 -13.63 3.69 -3.53
C ASP A 123 -14.08 4.02 -2.11
N VAL A 124 -13.23 3.72 -1.13
CA VAL A 124 -13.43 4.05 0.29
C VAL A 124 -12.17 4.72 0.82
N GLY A 125 -12.32 5.96 1.29
CA GLY A 125 -11.26 6.71 1.98
C GLY A 125 -11.50 6.71 3.48
N ILE A 126 -10.51 6.27 4.26
CA ILE A 126 -10.59 6.24 5.72
C ILE A 126 -9.48 7.12 6.29
N ALA A 127 -9.85 8.16 7.02
CA ALA A 127 -8.91 9.04 7.72
C ALA A 127 -8.73 8.55 9.16
N MET A 128 -7.48 8.29 9.53
CA MET A 128 -7.13 7.99 10.93
C MET A 128 -6.78 9.29 11.65
N VAL A 129 -7.58 9.66 12.66
CA VAL A 129 -7.31 10.81 13.51
C VAL A 129 -6.65 10.32 14.80
N ILE A 130 -5.41 10.77 15.03
CA ILE A 130 -4.75 10.56 16.33
C ILE A 130 -5.14 11.75 17.22
N HIS A 131 -6.02 11.52 18.18
CA HIS A 131 -6.23 12.47 19.25
C HIS A 131 -4.98 12.49 20.13
N SER A 132 -4.15 13.52 19.95
CA SER A 132 -3.15 13.87 20.94
C SER A 132 -3.87 14.47 22.14
N LEU A 133 -3.89 13.78 23.25
CA LEU A 133 -4.35 14.30 24.54
C LEU A 133 -3.46 15.44 25.10
N ALA A 134 -2.50 15.91 24.34
CA ALA A 134 -1.56 16.98 24.73
C ALA A 134 -2.11 18.41 24.55
N GLY A 135 -3.40 18.58 24.38
CA GLY A 135 -4.03 19.90 24.12
C GLY A 135 -5.02 20.38 25.17
N PHE A 136 -5.17 19.71 26.31
CA PHE A 136 -5.99 20.16 27.42
C PHE A 136 -5.16 20.36 28.69
N MET A 137 -4.36 21.37 28.68
CA MET A 137 -3.97 22.11 29.90
C MET A 137 -3.96 23.59 29.63
#